data_dd8a050f195b54dc3af9323c10197058
#
_entry.id   dd8a050f195b54dc3af9323c10197058
#
_cell.length_a   1.000
_cell.length_b   1.000
_cell.length_c   1.000
_cell.angle_alpha   90.00
_cell.angle_beta   90.00
_cell.angle_gamma   90.00
#
_symmetry.space_group_name_H-M   'P 1'
#
loop_
_entity.id
_entity.type
_entity.pdbx_description
1 polymer ?
#
loop_
_entity_poly.entity_id
_entity_poly.type
_entity_poly.pdbx_seq_one_letter_code
_entity_poly.pdbx_strand_id
1 'polypeptide(L)'
;MKRFFSVISAVILIFSQSFSQITPVPNGRRVQVAILFDTSNSMDGLIDQAKAKIWNIINEMSGLRYQGQVPMIEIALYDYGNSGLSESEHYVRQQLALTTDLDLISQKLFSLTTNGGNEYCGAVIQKSLQDLNWSTNPLDLKMIYIAGNEPFNQGTIAYKEVCSTASGRNIYVNTIYCGDYDQGVREFWKDCATISKGDYFNINSNEAVVHIATPYDESINSYNDSLNRTYYGYGAIGQSKKSNQLMQDANAASESEAVKTERSIVKSKAAYSNESWDLIDAVDKGGKDITSMDDAELPTEFKGKTDEEKVALLEEKKGERERYQKKIAELAVERQNYITAEKAKRTDLSKDDFGTSVNGSLMKRAKEIGYQKENESTDTPK
;
A
#
# COMPACT_ATOMS: atom_id res chain seq x y z
N MET A 1 -65.04 -52.78 -15.30
CA MET A 1 -64.37 -51.64 -15.94
C MET A 1 -63.79 -50.72 -14.85
N LYS A 2 -62.52 -50.90 -14.53
CA LYS A 2 -61.83 -50.06 -13.53
C LYS A 2 -60.90 -49.07 -14.31
N ARG A 3 -61.15 -47.75 -14.20
CA ARG A 3 -60.36 -46.71 -14.82
C ARG A 3 -59.22 -46.35 -13.84
N PHE A 4 -57.96 -46.56 -14.28
CA PHE A 4 -56.77 -46.07 -13.61
C PHE A 4 -56.53 -44.60 -14.01
N PHE A 5 -56.59 -43.72 -13.03
CA PHE A 5 -56.06 -42.35 -13.22
C PHE A 5 -54.54 -42.31 -12.86
N SER A 6 -53.73 -42.06 -13.84
CA SER A 6 -52.31 -41.85 -13.64
C SER A 6 -52.07 -40.35 -13.34
N VAL A 7 -51.61 -40.06 -12.14
CA VAL A 7 -51.19 -38.68 -11.75
C VAL A 7 -49.71 -38.54 -12.09
N ILE A 8 -49.42 -37.72 -13.09
CA ILE A 8 -48.04 -37.31 -13.43
C ILE A 8 -47.71 -36.10 -12.56
N SER A 9 -46.87 -36.30 -11.52
CA SER A 9 -46.28 -35.21 -10.75
C SER A 9 -45.13 -34.62 -11.54
N ALA A 10 -45.30 -33.41 -12.08
CA ALA A 10 -44.22 -32.62 -12.66
C ALA A 10 -43.42 -31.99 -11.53
N VAL A 11 -42.16 -32.43 -11.35
CA VAL A 11 -41.18 -31.80 -10.48
C VAL A 11 -40.59 -30.62 -11.23
N ILE A 12 -41.00 -29.41 -10.86
CA ILE A 12 -40.37 -28.15 -11.37
C ILE A 12 -39.11 -27.94 -10.55
N LEU A 13 -37.95 -28.25 -11.15
CA LEU A 13 -36.64 -27.85 -10.66
C LEU A 13 -36.44 -26.32 -10.89
N ILE A 14 -36.64 -25.55 -9.82
CA ILE A 14 -36.29 -24.13 -9.82
C ILE A 14 -34.79 -24.04 -9.69
N PHE A 15 -34.09 -23.82 -10.82
CA PHE A 15 -32.69 -23.36 -10.82
C PHE A 15 -32.68 -21.92 -10.31
N SER A 16 -32.40 -21.74 -9.03
CA SER A 16 -31.99 -20.43 -8.49
C SER A 16 -30.62 -20.07 -9.08
N GLN A 17 -30.63 -19.30 -10.16
CA GLN A 17 -29.42 -18.60 -10.60
C GLN A 17 -29.13 -17.56 -9.54
N SER A 18 -28.12 -17.85 -8.71
CA SER A 18 -27.48 -16.83 -7.87
C SER A 18 -26.82 -15.82 -8.80
N PHE A 19 -27.55 -14.76 -9.15
CA PHE A 19 -26.92 -13.56 -9.70
C PHE A 19 -26.03 -13.02 -8.59
N SER A 20 -24.72 -13.26 -8.70
CA SER A 20 -23.73 -12.49 -7.98
C SER A 20 -24.01 -11.03 -8.35
N GLN A 21 -24.49 -10.26 -7.40
CA GLN A 21 -24.62 -8.81 -7.56
C GLN A 21 -23.20 -8.27 -7.77
N ILE A 22 -22.90 -7.94 -9.02
CA ILE A 22 -21.73 -7.12 -9.35
C ILE A 22 -22.04 -5.77 -8.72
N THR A 23 -21.49 -5.54 -7.51
CA THR A 23 -21.47 -4.20 -6.94
C THR A 23 -20.82 -3.28 -7.96
N PRO A 24 -21.44 -2.15 -8.33
CA PRO A 24 -20.84 -1.19 -9.25
C PRO A 24 -19.48 -0.80 -8.67
N VAL A 25 -18.41 -1.08 -9.38
CA VAL A 25 -17.07 -0.57 -9.04
C VAL A 25 -17.19 0.95 -9.05
N PRO A 26 -16.89 1.65 -7.96
CA PRO A 26 -16.85 3.12 -7.99
C PRO A 26 -16.04 3.55 -9.21
N ASN A 27 -16.44 4.64 -9.88
CA ASN A 27 -15.83 5.15 -11.14
C ASN A 27 -14.35 5.58 -11.00
N GLY A 28 -13.63 5.07 -9.99
CA GLY A 28 -12.24 5.38 -9.69
C GLY A 28 -11.29 4.28 -10.19
N ARG A 29 -10.13 4.69 -10.71
CA ARG A 29 -9.02 3.79 -11.03
C ARG A 29 -8.42 3.20 -9.76
N ARG A 30 -7.83 2.00 -9.89
CA ARG A 30 -7.13 1.32 -8.79
C ARG A 30 -5.65 1.22 -9.06
N VAL A 31 -4.90 1.31 -7.98
CA VAL A 31 -3.49 0.93 -7.90
C VAL A 31 -3.41 -0.19 -6.88
N GLN A 32 -3.16 -1.41 -7.33
CA GLN A 32 -3.08 -2.60 -6.47
C GLN A 32 -1.63 -3.08 -6.39
N VAL A 33 -1.12 -3.21 -5.18
CA VAL A 33 0.25 -3.64 -4.93
C VAL A 33 0.27 -4.77 -3.91
N ALA A 34 0.93 -5.89 -4.26
CA ALA A 34 1.29 -6.91 -3.29
C ALA A 34 2.78 -6.77 -2.93
N ILE A 35 3.07 -6.74 -1.66
CA ILE A 35 4.42 -6.72 -1.10
C ILE A 35 4.70 -8.10 -0.54
N LEU A 36 5.72 -8.78 -1.08
CA LEU A 36 6.14 -10.13 -0.70
C LEU A 36 7.52 -10.03 -0.06
N PHE A 37 7.58 -10.30 1.24
CA PHE A 37 8.76 -10.03 2.06
C PHE A 37 9.40 -11.31 2.54
N ASP A 38 10.67 -11.52 2.20
CA ASP A 38 11.48 -12.58 2.80
C ASP A 38 11.75 -12.25 4.27
N THR A 39 11.39 -13.20 5.15
CA THR A 39 11.61 -13.11 6.59
C THR A 39 12.49 -14.26 7.09
N SER A 40 13.40 -14.74 6.25
CA SER A 40 14.47 -15.66 6.65
C SER A 40 15.55 -14.97 7.49
N ASN A 41 16.41 -15.72 8.16
CA ASN A 41 17.50 -15.15 8.97
C ASN A 41 18.53 -14.37 8.14
N SER A 42 18.69 -14.69 6.85
CA SER A 42 19.61 -13.99 5.96
C SER A 42 19.19 -12.53 5.70
N MET A 43 17.92 -12.21 6.00
CA MET A 43 17.38 -10.86 5.93
C MET A 43 17.61 -10.03 7.19
N ASP A 44 18.24 -10.56 8.24
CA ASP A 44 18.59 -9.77 9.44
C ASP A 44 19.39 -8.54 9.08
N GLY A 45 18.98 -7.37 9.59
CA GLY A 45 19.60 -6.07 9.28
C GLY A 45 19.22 -5.47 7.92
N LEU A 46 18.63 -6.26 7.00
CA LEU A 46 18.11 -5.78 5.71
C LEU A 46 16.61 -5.47 5.78
N ILE A 47 15.90 -6.13 6.70
CA ILE A 47 14.46 -6.01 6.83
C ILE A 47 14.03 -4.57 7.13
N ASP A 48 14.77 -3.84 7.95
CA ASP A 48 14.45 -2.44 8.32
C ASP A 48 14.70 -1.49 7.15
N GLN A 49 15.78 -1.72 6.38
CA GLN A 49 16.04 -0.97 5.15
C GLN A 49 14.90 -1.15 4.13
N ALA A 50 14.45 -2.39 3.96
CA ALA A 50 13.38 -2.69 3.04
C ALA A 50 12.03 -2.12 3.51
N LYS A 51 11.73 -2.12 4.83
CA LYS A 51 10.56 -1.43 5.41
C LYS A 51 10.56 0.07 5.08
N ALA A 52 11.69 0.75 5.25
CA ALA A 52 11.84 2.17 4.91
C ALA A 52 11.62 2.43 3.41
N LYS A 53 12.17 1.56 2.54
CA LYS A 53 12.01 1.68 1.07
C LYS A 53 10.55 1.46 0.62
N ILE A 54 9.79 0.61 1.30
CA ILE A 54 8.36 0.42 1.04
C ILE A 54 7.56 1.69 1.27
N TRP A 55 7.87 2.46 2.32
CA TRP A 55 7.20 3.75 2.55
C TRP A 55 7.44 4.74 1.42
N ASN A 56 8.63 4.74 0.81
CA ASN A 56 8.90 5.55 -0.37
C ASN A 56 8.00 5.14 -1.55
N ILE A 57 7.80 3.84 -1.76
CA ILE A 57 6.88 3.32 -2.81
C ILE A 57 5.45 3.79 -2.54
N ILE A 58 4.96 3.65 -1.31
CA ILE A 58 3.62 4.10 -0.90
C ILE A 58 3.47 5.61 -1.09
N ASN A 59 4.51 6.39 -0.74
CA ASN A 59 4.52 7.83 -0.91
C ASN A 59 4.39 8.23 -2.38
N GLU A 60 5.14 7.60 -3.27
CA GLU A 60 5.05 7.87 -4.71
C GLU A 60 3.67 7.48 -5.30
N MET A 61 3.14 6.31 -4.93
CA MET A 61 1.81 5.88 -5.37
C MET A 61 0.72 6.86 -4.92
N SER A 62 0.82 7.41 -3.71
CA SER A 62 -0.16 8.34 -3.17
C SER A 62 -0.20 9.70 -3.90
N GLY A 63 0.85 10.00 -4.68
CA GLY A 63 0.92 11.15 -5.58
C GLY A 63 0.35 10.90 -6.98
N LEU A 64 -0.13 9.69 -7.30
CA LEU A 64 -0.70 9.39 -8.61
C LEU A 64 -2.09 10.02 -8.78
N ARG A 65 -2.38 10.47 -10.00
CA ARG A 65 -3.68 10.98 -10.43
C ARG A 65 -4.06 10.35 -11.77
N TYR A 66 -5.32 10.04 -11.94
CA TYR A 66 -5.90 9.64 -13.22
C TYR A 66 -6.99 10.64 -13.58
N GLN A 67 -6.80 11.40 -14.66
CA GLN A 67 -7.71 12.50 -15.04
C GLN A 67 -8.02 13.46 -13.88
N GLY A 68 -7.00 13.81 -13.10
CA GLY A 68 -7.10 14.67 -11.92
C GLY A 68 -7.66 14.03 -10.65
N GLN A 69 -8.16 12.79 -10.73
CA GLN A 69 -8.73 12.07 -9.58
C GLN A 69 -7.69 11.20 -8.88
N VAL A 70 -7.81 11.08 -7.57
CA VAL A 70 -6.99 10.16 -6.74
C VAL A 70 -7.43 8.72 -7.00
N PRO A 71 -6.53 7.81 -7.41
CA PRO A 71 -6.88 6.40 -7.53
C PRO A 71 -7.06 5.76 -6.15
N MET A 72 -7.86 4.69 -6.06
CA MET A 72 -7.91 3.85 -4.88
C MET A 72 -6.62 3.03 -4.81
N ILE A 73 -5.83 3.21 -3.75
CA ILE A 73 -4.59 2.47 -3.51
C ILE A 73 -4.89 1.33 -2.55
N GLU A 74 -4.69 0.10 -3.00
CA GLU A 74 -4.88 -1.12 -2.22
C GLU A 74 -3.55 -1.87 -2.13
N ILE A 75 -3.14 -2.22 -0.93
CA ILE A 75 -1.86 -2.90 -0.66
C ILE A 75 -2.14 -4.20 0.08
N ALA A 76 -1.51 -5.29 -0.38
CA ALA A 76 -1.46 -6.58 0.31
C ALA A 76 -0.05 -6.84 0.83
N LEU A 77 0.08 -7.62 1.90
CA LEU A 77 1.36 -8.01 2.48
C LEU A 77 1.42 -9.51 2.69
N TYR A 78 2.51 -10.11 2.24
CA TYR A 78 2.90 -11.49 2.49
C TYR A 78 4.30 -11.54 3.10
N ASP A 79 4.54 -12.50 3.95
CA ASP A 79 5.87 -12.92 4.34
C ASP A 79 6.12 -14.37 3.92
N TYR A 80 7.37 -14.68 3.61
CA TYR A 80 7.79 -16.02 3.21
C TYR A 80 9.21 -16.33 3.72
N GLY A 81 9.63 -17.58 3.63
CA GLY A 81 10.99 -17.99 4.01
C GLY A 81 11.22 -18.13 5.53
N ASN A 82 10.19 -18.01 6.36
CA ASN A 82 10.32 -18.10 7.82
C ASN A 82 10.06 -19.53 8.30
N SER A 83 11.00 -20.12 9.02
CA SER A 83 10.88 -21.49 9.57
C SER A 83 9.73 -21.68 10.56
N GLY A 84 9.17 -20.60 11.10
CA GLY A 84 7.97 -20.64 11.93
C GLY A 84 6.68 -20.83 11.13
N LEU A 85 6.75 -20.77 9.78
CA LEU A 85 5.61 -21.00 8.89
C LEU A 85 5.51 -22.45 8.47
N SER A 86 4.32 -22.89 8.04
CA SER A 86 4.06 -24.26 7.64
C SER A 86 4.74 -24.63 6.32
N GLU A 87 5.44 -25.76 6.30
CA GLU A 87 6.00 -26.35 5.07
C GLU A 87 4.89 -26.70 4.06
N SER A 88 3.73 -27.18 4.53
CA SER A 88 2.59 -27.49 3.66
C SER A 88 2.03 -26.26 2.94
N GLU A 89 2.27 -25.06 3.47
CA GLU A 89 1.96 -23.77 2.86
C GLU A 89 3.19 -23.16 2.17
N HIS A 90 4.23 -23.94 1.90
CA HIS A 90 5.48 -23.51 1.28
C HIS A 90 6.19 -22.36 2.02
N TYR A 91 6.08 -22.31 3.35
CA TYR A 91 6.62 -21.24 4.19
C TYR A 91 6.11 -19.83 3.77
N VAL A 92 4.86 -19.77 3.32
CA VAL A 92 4.21 -18.52 2.86
C VAL A 92 3.03 -18.20 3.77
N ARG A 93 2.92 -16.94 4.17
CA ARG A 93 1.77 -16.41 4.94
C ARG A 93 1.26 -15.11 4.35
N GLN A 94 -0.06 -15.02 4.16
CA GLN A 94 -0.72 -13.75 3.91
C GLN A 94 -0.88 -13.00 5.23
N GLN A 95 -0.18 -11.88 5.39
CA GLN A 95 -0.33 -10.99 6.53
C GLN A 95 -1.56 -10.09 6.38
N LEU A 96 -1.79 -9.60 5.14
CA LEU A 96 -2.92 -8.76 4.76
C LEU A 96 -3.37 -9.06 3.33
N ALA A 97 -4.68 -9.17 3.13
CA ALA A 97 -5.29 -9.05 1.81
C ALA A 97 -5.20 -7.59 1.33
N LEU A 98 -5.61 -7.34 0.07
CA LEU A 98 -5.68 -5.96 -0.47
C LEU A 98 -6.54 -5.07 0.44
N THR A 99 -5.95 -4.00 0.95
CA THR A 99 -6.59 -3.05 1.87
C THR A 99 -6.12 -1.63 1.58
N THR A 100 -6.98 -0.66 1.86
CA THR A 100 -6.68 0.77 1.82
C THR A 100 -6.17 1.31 3.17
N ASP A 101 -6.18 0.49 4.23
CA ASP A 101 -5.77 0.87 5.58
C ASP A 101 -4.24 0.89 5.72
N LEU A 102 -3.64 2.05 5.46
CA LEU A 102 -2.18 2.23 5.51
C LEU A 102 -1.60 2.06 6.92
N ASP A 103 -2.38 2.30 7.98
CA ASP A 103 -1.94 2.08 9.36
C ASP A 103 -1.87 0.59 9.68
N LEU A 104 -2.80 -0.20 9.17
CA LEU A 104 -2.77 -1.65 9.32
C LEU A 104 -1.60 -2.27 8.55
N ILE A 105 -1.29 -1.74 7.35
CA ILE A 105 -0.10 -2.15 6.58
C ILE A 105 1.17 -1.84 7.38
N SER A 106 1.29 -0.63 7.92
CA SER A 106 2.40 -0.22 8.79
C SER A 106 2.55 -1.17 9.97
N GLN A 107 1.46 -1.43 10.70
CA GLN A 107 1.44 -2.32 11.86
C GLN A 107 1.97 -3.71 11.52
N LYS A 108 1.50 -4.30 10.42
CA LYS A 108 1.93 -5.63 10.00
C LYS A 108 3.38 -5.65 9.54
N LEU A 109 3.80 -4.63 8.79
CA LEU A 109 5.17 -4.50 8.32
C LEU A 109 6.17 -4.39 9.48
N PHE A 110 5.88 -3.54 10.48
CA PHE A 110 6.76 -3.40 11.66
C PHE A 110 6.73 -4.63 12.59
N SER A 111 5.69 -5.45 12.52
CA SER A 111 5.60 -6.70 13.30
C SER A 111 6.35 -7.88 12.67
N LEU A 112 6.88 -7.76 11.47
CA LEU A 112 7.66 -8.82 10.82
C LEU A 112 8.96 -9.06 11.58
N THR A 113 9.24 -10.33 11.85
CA THR A 113 10.46 -10.80 12.48
C THR A 113 11.07 -11.91 11.64
N THR A 114 12.38 -11.99 11.63
CA THR A 114 13.12 -12.99 10.88
C THR A 114 13.28 -14.29 11.68
N ASN A 115 13.30 -15.41 10.95
CA ASN A 115 13.62 -16.74 11.47
C ASN A 115 14.01 -17.62 10.27
N GLY A 116 15.08 -18.41 10.38
CA GLY A 116 15.60 -19.24 9.26
C GLY A 116 14.52 -19.93 8.45
N GLY A 117 14.79 -20.34 7.24
CA GLY A 117 13.79 -21.03 6.43
C GLY A 117 14.20 -21.37 5.00
N ASN A 118 13.22 -21.78 4.21
CA ASN A 118 13.34 -22.03 2.77
C ASN A 118 12.55 -20.97 2.01
N GLU A 119 13.20 -20.25 1.12
CA GLU A 119 12.70 -19.05 0.47
C GLU A 119 12.11 -19.38 -0.91
N TYR A 120 10.81 -19.71 -0.94
CA TYR A 120 10.15 -20.14 -2.17
C TYR A 120 9.47 -18.99 -2.91
N CYS A 121 10.26 -18.20 -3.65
CA CYS A 121 9.79 -17.05 -4.42
C CYS A 121 8.64 -17.40 -5.38
N GLY A 122 8.74 -18.55 -6.08
CA GLY A 122 7.68 -19.03 -6.96
C GLY A 122 6.37 -19.28 -6.21
N ALA A 123 6.44 -19.84 -5.00
CA ALA A 123 5.25 -20.16 -4.20
C ALA A 123 4.54 -18.91 -3.69
N VAL A 124 5.26 -17.91 -3.16
CA VAL A 124 4.65 -16.68 -2.65
C VAL A 124 4.02 -15.86 -3.78
N ILE A 125 4.65 -15.80 -4.97
CA ILE A 125 4.04 -15.16 -6.14
C ILE A 125 2.76 -15.89 -6.54
N GLN A 126 2.82 -17.23 -6.67
CA GLN A 126 1.63 -18.03 -7.02
C GLN A 126 0.49 -17.78 -6.05
N LYS A 127 0.75 -17.82 -4.75
CA LYS A 127 -0.26 -17.60 -3.71
C LYS A 127 -0.86 -16.19 -3.80
N SER A 128 -0.04 -15.16 -4.01
CA SER A 128 -0.53 -13.79 -4.20
C SER A 128 -1.40 -13.63 -5.44
N LEU A 129 -1.09 -14.36 -6.52
CA LEU A 129 -1.92 -14.35 -7.74
C LEU A 129 -3.25 -15.08 -7.55
N GLN A 130 -3.33 -16.08 -6.69
CA GLN A 130 -4.53 -16.89 -6.43
C GLN A 130 -5.44 -16.26 -5.39
N ASP A 131 -4.89 -15.79 -4.27
CA ASP A 131 -5.66 -15.39 -3.09
C ASP A 131 -6.16 -13.93 -3.18
N LEU A 132 -5.48 -13.06 -3.94
CA LEU A 132 -5.84 -11.66 -4.02
C LEU A 132 -6.88 -11.38 -5.11
N ASN A 133 -7.85 -10.52 -4.77
CA ASN A 133 -8.85 -10.01 -5.70
C ASN A 133 -8.26 -8.94 -6.63
N TRP A 134 -7.35 -9.36 -7.51
CA TRP A 134 -6.78 -8.49 -8.51
C TRP A 134 -7.85 -7.97 -9.47
N SER A 135 -7.80 -6.67 -9.75
CA SER A 135 -8.68 -6.04 -10.74
C SER A 135 -8.53 -6.69 -12.12
N THR A 136 -9.65 -6.91 -12.77
CA THR A 136 -9.70 -7.35 -14.17
C THR A 136 -9.62 -6.20 -15.17
N ASN A 137 -9.73 -4.94 -14.68
CA ASN A 137 -9.61 -3.76 -15.55
C ASN A 137 -8.16 -3.59 -16.01
N PRO A 138 -7.88 -3.60 -17.34
CA PRO A 138 -6.52 -3.48 -17.85
C PRO A 138 -5.87 -2.12 -17.63
N LEU A 139 -6.66 -1.10 -17.28
CA LEU A 139 -6.20 0.24 -16.99
C LEU A 139 -5.93 0.49 -15.50
N ASP A 140 -6.14 -0.51 -14.66
CA ASP A 140 -5.72 -0.44 -13.26
C ASP A 140 -4.25 -0.89 -13.15
N LEU A 141 -3.47 -0.14 -12.38
CA LEU A 141 -2.06 -0.46 -12.15
C LEU A 141 -1.96 -1.60 -11.14
N LYS A 142 -1.31 -2.70 -11.56
CA LYS A 142 -1.15 -3.89 -10.71
C LYS A 142 0.31 -4.30 -10.65
N MET A 143 0.85 -4.36 -9.44
CA MET A 143 2.27 -4.66 -9.22
C MET A 143 2.47 -5.61 -8.05
N ILE A 144 3.50 -6.43 -8.17
CA ILE A 144 4.07 -7.19 -7.08
C ILE A 144 5.49 -6.64 -6.85
N TYR A 145 5.85 -6.37 -5.61
CA TYR A 145 7.22 -6.15 -5.17
C TYR A 145 7.63 -7.33 -4.30
N ILE A 146 8.64 -8.09 -4.74
CA ILE A 146 9.18 -9.21 -3.98
C ILE A 146 10.63 -8.90 -3.59
N ALA A 147 10.92 -8.97 -2.28
CA ALA A 147 12.24 -8.70 -1.71
C ALA A 147 12.79 -9.96 -1.03
N GLY A 148 14.09 -10.24 -1.22
CA GLY A 148 14.81 -11.36 -0.62
C GLY A 148 16.24 -11.44 -1.15
N ASN A 149 17.00 -12.43 -0.72
CA ASN A 149 18.44 -12.54 -1.03
C ASN A 149 18.92 -13.96 -1.40
N GLU A 150 18.00 -14.93 -1.50
CA GLU A 150 18.31 -16.31 -1.86
C GLU A 150 17.99 -16.59 -3.34
N PRO A 151 18.49 -17.72 -3.94
CA PRO A 151 18.18 -18.04 -5.33
C PRO A 151 16.69 -18.13 -5.64
N PHE A 152 16.23 -17.38 -6.63
CA PHE A 152 14.81 -17.23 -6.98
C PHE A 152 14.12 -18.52 -7.42
N ASN A 153 14.90 -19.52 -7.82
CA ASN A 153 14.43 -20.82 -8.33
C ASN A 153 14.28 -21.89 -7.26
N GLN A 154 14.32 -21.53 -5.98
CA GLN A 154 14.10 -22.48 -4.89
C GLN A 154 12.65 -23.00 -4.86
N GLY A 155 12.49 -24.21 -4.34
CA GLY A 155 11.19 -24.86 -4.18
C GLY A 155 10.67 -25.57 -5.43
N THR A 156 9.46 -26.10 -5.33
CA THR A 156 8.84 -26.94 -6.37
C THR A 156 7.99 -26.14 -7.37
N ILE A 157 7.64 -24.91 -7.04
CA ILE A 157 6.84 -24.05 -7.91
C ILE A 157 7.76 -23.33 -8.90
N ALA A 158 7.60 -23.62 -10.18
CA ALA A 158 8.40 -23.03 -11.24
C ALA A 158 8.17 -21.53 -11.38
N TYR A 159 9.12 -20.70 -10.92
CA TYR A 159 8.99 -19.24 -10.94
C TYR A 159 8.71 -18.68 -12.34
N LYS A 160 9.27 -19.29 -13.41
CA LYS A 160 9.03 -18.84 -14.79
C LYS A 160 7.56 -18.90 -15.18
N GLU A 161 6.85 -19.94 -14.75
CA GLU A 161 5.43 -20.13 -15.03
C GLU A 161 4.57 -19.09 -14.29
N VAL A 162 4.89 -18.86 -13.01
CA VAL A 162 4.12 -17.88 -12.23
C VAL A 162 4.40 -16.44 -12.67
N CYS A 163 5.66 -16.10 -13.03
CA CYS A 163 6.00 -14.79 -13.59
C CYS A 163 5.34 -14.56 -14.97
N SER A 164 5.24 -15.61 -15.79
CA SER A 164 4.50 -15.58 -17.06
C SER A 164 2.99 -15.40 -16.83
N THR A 165 2.44 -16.09 -15.83
CA THR A 165 1.02 -15.94 -15.43
C THR A 165 0.72 -14.52 -14.96
N ALA A 166 1.59 -13.91 -14.17
CA ALA A 166 1.48 -12.53 -13.74
C ALA A 166 1.45 -11.57 -14.95
N SER A 167 2.40 -11.77 -15.89
CA SER A 167 2.44 -11.00 -17.16
C SER A 167 1.16 -11.12 -17.96
N GLY A 168 0.59 -12.33 -18.08
CA GLY A 168 -0.68 -12.57 -18.78
C GLY A 168 -1.89 -11.85 -18.14
N ARG A 169 -1.80 -11.53 -16.85
CA ARG A 169 -2.82 -10.79 -16.11
C ARG A 169 -2.52 -9.28 -16.00
N ASN A 170 -1.51 -8.78 -16.71
CA ASN A 170 -0.99 -7.40 -16.61
C ASN A 170 -0.61 -7.04 -15.16
N ILE A 171 0.03 -7.96 -14.45
CA ILE A 171 0.60 -7.75 -13.12
C ILE A 171 2.12 -7.75 -13.29
N TYR A 172 2.77 -6.61 -13.01
CA TYR A 172 4.21 -6.45 -13.11
C TYR A 172 4.88 -6.97 -11.84
N VAL A 173 5.81 -7.93 -11.95
CA VAL A 173 6.58 -8.41 -10.80
C VAL A 173 7.92 -7.68 -10.77
N ASN A 174 8.05 -6.75 -9.83
CA ASN A 174 9.27 -6.04 -9.54
C ASN A 174 10.06 -6.81 -8.49
N THR A 175 11.29 -7.16 -8.81
CA THR A 175 12.14 -7.94 -7.91
C THR A 175 13.21 -7.07 -7.26
N ILE A 176 13.40 -7.25 -5.95
CA ILE A 176 14.35 -6.48 -5.12
C ILE A 176 15.31 -7.48 -4.50
N TYR A 177 16.51 -7.60 -5.05
CA TYR A 177 17.54 -8.44 -4.48
C TYR A 177 18.28 -7.70 -3.36
N CYS A 178 18.29 -8.29 -2.18
CA CYS A 178 18.97 -7.73 -1.01
C CYS A 178 20.40 -8.26 -0.95
N GLY A 179 21.29 -7.71 -1.78
CA GLY A 179 22.68 -8.14 -1.94
C GLY A 179 23.37 -7.51 -3.12
N ASP A 180 24.42 -8.16 -3.64
CA ASP A 180 25.16 -7.72 -4.82
C ASP A 180 24.33 -7.80 -6.10
N TYR A 181 24.37 -6.77 -6.95
CA TYR A 181 23.58 -6.69 -8.18
C TYR A 181 23.78 -7.89 -9.10
N ASP A 182 25.05 -8.25 -9.36
CA ASP A 182 25.40 -9.31 -10.31
C ASP A 182 25.08 -10.69 -9.73
N GLN A 183 25.11 -10.85 -8.41
CA GLN A 183 24.67 -12.07 -7.75
C GLN A 183 23.16 -12.27 -7.96
N GLY A 184 22.33 -11.26 -7.72
CA GLY A 184 20.89 -11.37 -7.95
C GLY A 184 20.53 -11.65 -9.42
N VAL A 185 21.35 -11.16 -10.38
CA VAL A 185 21.20 -11.55 -11.79
C VAL A 185 21.48 -13.04 -12.00
N ARG A 186 22.57 -13.58 -11.42
CA ARG A 186 22.92 -15.01 -11.50
C ARG A 186 21.89 -15.91 -10.81
N GLU A 187 21.24 -15.41 -9.79
CA GLU A 187 20.22 -16.11 -8.98
C GLU A 187 18.79 -15.89 -9.48
N PHE A 188 18.63 -15.47 -10.73
CA PHE A 188 17.38 -15.37 -11.50
C PHE A 188 16.38 -14.29 -11.07
N TRP A 189 16.75 -13.36 -10.17
CA TRP A 189 15.86 -12.26 -9.80
C TRP A 189 15.50 -11.38 -10.99
N LYS A 190 16.50 -11.02 -11.81
CA LYS A 190 16.28 -10.25 -13.03
C LYS A 190 15.50 -11.03 -14.10
N ASP A 191 15.64 -12.36 -14.14
CA ASP A 191 14.91 -13.20 -15.10
C ASP A 191 13.40 -13.15 -14.86
N CYS A 192 12.93 -13.30 -13.60
CA CYS A 192 11.51 -13.16 -13.25
C CYS A 192 10.97 -11.76 -13.58
N ALA A 193 11.69 -10.69 -13.20
CA ALA A 193 11.29 -9.32 -13.53
C ALA A 193 11.10 -9.16 -15.04
N THR A 194 12.05 -9.67 -15.84
CA THR A 194 11.99 -9.61 -17.30
C THR A 194 10.76 -10.35 -17.86
N ILE A 195 10.51 -11.58 -17.42
CA ILE A 195 9.37 -12.41 -17.85
C ILE A 195 8.04 -11.71 -17.55
N SER A 196 7.92 -11.11 -16.37
CA SER A 196 6.70 -10.44 -15.93
C SER A 196 6.58 -8.99 -16.38
N LYS A 197 7.54 -8.49 -17.17
CA LYS A 197 7.63 -7.09 -17.63
C LYS A 197 7.79 -6.09 -16.49
N GLY A 198 8.20 -6.54 -15.32
CA GLY A 198 8.61 -5.70 -14.19
C GLY A 198 10.06 -5.25 -14.33
N ASP A 199 10.58 -4.68 -13.26
CA ASP A 199 11.96 -4.20 -13.19
C ASP A 199 12.72 -4.90 -12.05
N TYR A 200 14.05 -5.05 -12.22
CA TYR A 200 14.95 -5.63 -11.24
C TYR A 200 15.69 -4.52 -10.50
N PHE A 201 15.66 -4.59 -9.19
CA PHE A 201 16.36 -3.68 -8.28
C PHE A 201 17.25 -4.47 -7.33
N ASN A 202 18.23 -3.80 -6.73
CA ASN A 202 18.97 -4.37 -5.61
C ASN A 202 19.10 -3.35 -4.46
N ILE A 203 19.20 -3.89 -3.25
CA ILE A 203 19.59 -3.17 -2.04
C ILE A 203 20.93 -3.75 -1.61
N ASN A 204 21.99 -2.96 -1.68
CA ASN A 204 23.31 -3.42 -1.27
C ASN A 204 23.35 -3.53 0.27
N SER A 205 23.47 -4.75 0.78
CA SER A 205 23.53 -5.04 2.21
C SER A 205 24.70 -4.36 2.94
N ASN A 206 25.75 -4.01 2.21
CA ASN A 206 26.94 -3.35 2.76
C ASN A 206 26.84 -1.82 2.76
N GLU A 207 25.77 -1.26 2.21
CA GLU A 207 25.56 0.19 2.15
C GLU A 207 24.43 0.56 3.12
N ALA A 208 24.79 1.33 4.17
CA ALA A 208 23.75 1.88 5.06
C ALA A 208 22.81 2.81 4.28
N VAL A 209 21.51 2.75 4.57
CA VAL A 209 20.56 3.73 4.04
C VAL A 209 20.99 5.11 4.53
N VAL A 210 21.52 5.93 3.63
CA VAL A 210 21.90 7.29 3.98
C VAL A 210 20.64 8.16 3.94
N HIS A 211 20.08 8.41 5.11
CA HIS A 211 19.04 9.41 5.25
C HIS A 211 19.65 10.81 5.24
N ILE A 212 19.26 11.61 4.26
CA ILE A 212 19.65 13.02 4.22
C ILE A 212 18.69 13.77 5.16
N ALA A 213 19.20 14.17 6.33
CA ALA A 213 18.45 15.04 7.23
C ALA A 213 18.26 16.42 6.58
N THR A 214 17.05 16.95 6.69
CA THR A 214 16.71 18.22 6.08
C THR A 214 16.24 19.24 7.13
N PRO A 215 16.37 20.54 6.89
CA PRO A 215 15.88 21.56 7.81
C PRO A 215 14.33 21.60 7.91
N TYR A 216 13.64 20.79 7.12
CA TYR A 216 12.18 20.73 7.05
C TYR A 216 11.59 19.60 7.89
N ASP A 217 12.37 18.58 8.25
CA ASP A 217 11.88 17.34 8.88
C ASP A 217 11.18 17.61 10.22
N GLU A 218 11.77 18.43 11.10
CA GLU A 218 11.18 18.81 12.38
C GLU A 218 9.84 19.53 12.20
N SER A 219 9.75 20.47 11.24
CA SER A 219 8.51 21.20 10.97
C SER A 219 7.42 20.29 10.43
N ILE A 220 7.73 19.37 9.52
CA ILE A 220 6.80 18.38 8.98
C ILE A 220 6.25 17.51 10.12
N ASN A 221 7.12 17.01 10.99
CA ASN A 221 6.73 16.16 12.12
C ASN A 221 5.89 16.92 13.15
N SER A 222 6.17 18.19 13.41
CA SER A 222 5.35 19.05 14.28
C SER A 222 3.94 19.29 13.69
N TYR A 223 3.84 19.52 12.38
CA TYR A 223 2.54 19.61 11.72
C TYR A 223 1.80 18.29 11.69
N ASN A 224 2.48 17.14 11.60
CA ASN A 224 1.85 15.83 11.75
C ASN A 224 1.24 15.63 13.14
N ASP A 225 1.90 16.08 14.20
CA ASP A 225 1.35 16.02 15.56
C ASP A 225 0.08 16.89 15.69
N SER A 226 0.03 17.99 14.97
CA SER A 226 -1.17 18.85 14.87
C SER A 226 -2.26 18.18 14.03
N LEU A 227 -1.89 17.57 12.90
CA LEU A 227 -2.78 16.80 12.04
C LEU A 227 -3.41 15.62 12.80
N ASN A 228 -2.66 14.93 13.65
CA ASN A 228 -3.16 13.83 14.47
C ASN A 228 -4.31 14.25 15.40
N ARG A 229 -4.31 15.48 15.88
CA ARG A 229 -5.39 16.01 16.73
C ARG A 229 -6.69 16.26 15.97
N THR A 230 -6.66 16.29 14.64
CA THR A 230 -7.85 16.47 13.81
C THR A 230 -8.56 15.17 13.44
N TYR A 231 -8.04 14.00 13.82
CA TYR A 231 -8.72 12.72 13.61
C TYR A 231 -9.64 12.42 14.77
N TYR A 232 -10.91 12.15 14.49
CA TYR A 232 -11.97 11.89 15.46
C TYR A 232 -12.55 10.50 15.26
N GLY A 233 -12.11 9.55 16.10
CA GLY A 233 -12.57 8.17 16.04
C GLY A 233 -14.05 8.06 16.36
N TYR A 234 -14.86 7.52 15.45
CA TYR A 234 -16.28 7.26 15.63
C TYR A 234 -16.60 5.76 15.57
N GLY A 235 -17.76 5.38 16.11
CA GLY A 235 -18.22 4.01 16.15
C GLY A 235 -17.37 3.09 17.06
N ALA A 236 -17.66 1.80 17.03
CA ALA A 236 -17.06 0.82 17.95
C ALA A 236 -15.53 0.68 17.82
N ILE A 237 -14.98 0.91 16.63
CA ILE A 237 -13.55 0.72 16.34
C ILE A 237 -12.75 2.04 16.31
N GLY A 238 -13.43 3.19 16.33
CA GLY A 238 -12.81 4.49 16.10
C GLY A 238 -11.65 4.80 17.04
N GLN A 239 -11.84 4.57 18.35
CA GLN A 239 -10.80 4.83 19.35
C GLN A 239 -9.59 3.90 19.21
N SER A 240 -9.81 2.61 18.93
CA SER A 240 -8.71 1.65 18.72
C SER A 240 -7.92 1.95 17.45
N LYS A 241 -8.58 2.35 16.38
CA LYS A 241 -7.93 2.75 15.13
C LYS A 241 -7.13 4.03 15.27
N LYS A 242 -7.67 5.04 15.97
CA LYS A 242 -6.91 6.26 16.30
C LYS A 242 -5.68 5.95 17.14
N SER A 243 -5.79 5.08 18.14
CA SER A 243 -4.64 4.64 18.94
C SER A 243 -3.60 3.91 18.09
N ASN A 244 -4.04 3.08 17.11
CA ASN A 244 -3.14 2.43 16.18
C ASN A 244 -2.42 3.45 15.29
N GLN A 245 -3.10 4.46 14.74
CA GLN A 245 -2.49 5.55 13.97
C GLN A 245 -1.31 6.19 14.72
N LEU A 246 -1.52 6.55 16.01
CA LEU A 246 -0.47 7.15 16.84
C LEU A 246 0.66 6.17 17.14
N MET A 247 0.35 4.89 17.34
CA MET A 247 1.35 3.83 17.52
C MET A 247 2.24 3.67 16.28
N GLN A 248 1.65 3.74 15.08
CA GLN A 248 2.42 3.64 13.85
C GLN A 248 3.32 4.87 13.62
N ASP A 249 2.91 6.06 14.06
CA ASP A 249 3.78 7.25 14.06
C ASP A 249 4.99 7.04 15.02
N ALA A 250 4.75 6.42 16.19
CA ALA A 250 5.82 6.10 17.13
C ALA A 250 6.76 5.00 16.59
N ASN A 251 6.23 3.96 15.95
CA ASN A 251 7.03 2.93 15.29
C ASN A 251 7.94 3.53 14.20
N ALA A 252 7.40 4.40 13.36
CA ALA A 252 8.17 5.10 12.34
C ALA A 252 9.28 5.99 12.95
N ALA A 253 8.99 6.66 14.07
CA ALA A 253 9.97 7.46 14.79
C ALA A 253 11.09 6.61 15.42
N SER A 254 10.79 5.39 15.87
CA SER A 254 11.80 4.47 16.40
C SER A 254 12.79 3.98 15.35
N GLU A 255 12.37 3.89 14.09
CA GLU A 255 13.29 3.56 12.98
C GLU A 255 14.21 4.74 12.65
N SER A 256 13.65 5.89 12.35
CA SER A 256 14.39 7.14 12.16
C SER A 256 13.45 8.34 12.00
N GLU A 257 13.97 9.56 12.25
CA GLU A 257 13.24 10.80 11.93
C GLU A 257 12.84 10.90 10.44
N ALA A 258 13.67 10.38 9.54
CA ALA A 258 13.37 10.39 8.12
C ALA A 258 12.17 9.49 7.79
N VAL A 259 12.06 8.29 8.39
CA VAL A 259 10.91 7.39 8.21
C VAL A 259 9.64 8.01 8.79
N LYS A 260 9.72 8.66 9.96
CA LYS A 260 8.61 9.43 10.54
C LYS A 260 8.15 10.54 9.58
N THR A 261 9.10 11.28 9.01
CA THR A 261 8.80 12.37 8.06
C THR A 261 8.13 11.85 6.79
N GLU A 262 8.63 10.75 6.20
CA GLU A 262 7.99 10.12 5.04
C GLU A 262 6.55 9.69 5.35
N ARG A 263 6.31 9.07 6.51
CA ARG A 263 4.96 8.71 6.94
C ARG A 263 4.08 9.95 7.13
N SER A 264 4.60 11.01 7.71
CA SER A 264 3.89 12.29 7.89
C SER A 264 3.45 12.89 6.55
N ILE A 265 4.32 12.80 5.54
CA ILE A 265 4.02 13.24 4.17
C ILE A 265 2.91 12.38 3.55
N VAL A 266 2.95 11.04 3.71
CA VAL A 266 1.87 10.15 3.23
C VAL A 266 0.53 10.53 3.86
N LYS A 267 0.48 10.79 5.17
CA LYS A 267 -0.73 11.16 5.90
C LYS A 267 -1.33 12.49 5.46
N SER A 268 -0.54 13.38 4.86
CA SER A 268 -1.04 14.64 4.31
C SER A 268 -1.72 14.49 2.95
N LYS A 269 -1.60 13.33 2.30
CA LYS A 269 -2.13 13.12 0.96
C LYS A 269 -3.56 12.57 0.97
N ALA A 270 -4.31 12.86 -0.07
CA ALA A 270 -5.70 12.42 -0.20
C ALA A 270 -5.90 10.90 -0.23
N ALA A 271 -4.85 10.14 -0.59
CA ALA A 271 -4.83 8.68 -0.56
C ALA A 271 -4.86 8.11 0.88
N TYR A 272 -4.44 8.89 1.89
CA TYR A 272 -4.60 8.51 3.29
C TYR A 272 -6.02 8.87 3.75
N SER A 273 -6.94 7.93 3.63
CA SER A 273 -8.36 8.08 3.96
C SER A 273 -8.80 7.04 4.98
N ASN A 274 -9.55 7.47 5.98
CA ASN A 274 -9.94 6.68 7.13
C ASN A 274 -11.47 6.67 7.36
N GLU A 275 -12.24 6.61 6.28
CA GLU A 275 -13.71 6.70 6.27
C GLU A 275 -14.39 5.70 7.22
N SER A 276 -13.76 4.55 7.48
CA SER A 276 -14.32 3.49 8.33
C SER A 276 -14.28 3.82 9.82
N TRP A 277 -13.46 4.79 10.25
CA TRP A 277 -13.26 5.08 11.68
C TRP A 277 -13.06 6.55 12.03
N ASP A 278 -12.67 7.40 11.08
CA ASP A 278 -12.52 8.84 11.29
C ASP A 278 -13.77 9.57 10.82
N LEU A 279 -14.36 10.37 11.71
CA LEU A 279 -15.62 11.04 11.47
C LEU A 279 -15.56 12.03 10.30
N ILE A 280 -14.47 12.80 10.17
CA ILE A 280 -14.34 13.79 9.09
C ILE A 280 -14.26 13.07 7.73
N ASP A 281 -13.41 12.05 7.61
CA ASP A 281 -13.30 11.29 6.36
C ASP A 281 -14.62 10.54 6.04
N ALA A 282 -15.33 10.04 7.04
CA ALA A 282 -16.61 9.36 6.86
C ALA A 282 -17.70 10.27 6.29
N VAL A 283 -17.71 11.53 6.70
CA VAL A 283 -18.67 12.51 6.17
C VAL A 283 -18.21 13.06 4.81
N ASP A 284 -16.95 13.46 4.71
CA ASP A 284 -16.42 14.13 3.51
C ASP A 284 -16.35 13.20 2.29
N LYS A 285 -15.89 11.96 2.49
CA LYS A 285 -15.64 10.98 1.42
C LYS A 285 -16.57 9.78 1.48
N GLY A 286 -16.93 9.34 2.69
CA GLY A 286 -17.80 8.18 2.91
C GLY A 286 -19.29 8.47 2.74
N GLY A 287 -19.69 9.73 2.52
CA GLY A 287 -21.07 10.14 2.29
C GLY A 287 -21.98 9.99 3.51
N LYS A 288 -21.43 9.88 4.73
CA LYS A 288 -22.22 9.85 5.96
C LYS A 288 -22.74 11.25 6.31
N ASP A 289 -23.93 11.29 6.89
CA ASP A 289 -24.52 12.53 7.42
C ASP A 289 -24.40 12.52 8.95
N ILE A 290 -23.61 13.46 9.48
CA ILE A 290 -23.37 13.60 10.92
C ILE A 290 -24.65 13.83 11.71
N THR A 291 -25.68 14.46 11.13
CA THR A 291 -26.95 14.75 11.79
C THR A 291 -27.81 13.49 11.96
N SER A 292 -27.57 12.48 11.15
CA SER A 292 -28.26 11.20 11.22
C SER A 292 -27.53 10.13 12.06
N MET A 293 -26.33 10.44 12.57
CA MET A 293 -25.55 9.50 13.38
C MET A 293 -26.04 9.46 14.83
N ASP A 294 -26.02 8.23 15.43
CA ASP A 294 -26.33 8.09 16.85
C ASP A 294 -25.26 8.79 17.70
N ASP A 295 -25.70 9.58 18.67
CA ASP A 295 -24.81 10.28 19.62
C ASP A 295 -23.87 9.31 20.36
N ALA A 296 -24.28 8.07 20.58
CA ALA A 296 -23.44 7.04 21.17
C ALA A 296 -22.20 6.69 20.34
N GLU A 297 -22.31 6.77 19.00
CA GLU A 297 -21.22 6.51 18.06
C GLU A 297 -20.29 7.70 17.84
N LEU A 298 -20.74 8.93 18.19
CA LEU A 298 -19.96 10.13 17.97
C LEU A 298 -18.80 10.26 18.97
N PRO A 299 -17.70 10.91 18.57
CA PRO A 299 -16.63 11.33 19.48
C PRO A 299 -17.17 12.28 20.57
N THR A 300 -16.49 12.28 21.73
CA THR A 300 -16.94 13.06 22.90
C THR A 300 -17.18 14.53 22.60
N GLU A 301 -16.36 15.11 21.73
CA GLU A 301 -16.44 16.54 21.33
C GLU A 301 -17.73 16.89 20.59
N PHE A 302 -18.38 15.90 19.98
CA PHE A 302 -19.59 16.06 19.17
C PHE A 302 -20.88 15.67 19.93
N LYS A 303 -20.75 14.95 21.07
CA LYS A 303 -21.90 14.47 21.84
C LYS A 303 -22.69 15.60 22.47
N GLY A 304 -24.02 15.45 22.48
CA GLY A 304 -24.94 16.39 23.13
C GLY A 304 -25.06 17.78 22.46
N LYS A 305 -24.52 17.92 21.25
CA LYS A 305 -24.63 19.14 20.43
C LYS A 305 -25.87 19.07 19.54
N THR A 306 -26.42 20.27 19.18
CA THR A 306 -27.44 20.32 18.14
C THR A 306 -26.86 19.97 16.77
N ASP A 307 -27.70 19.67 15.80
CA ASP A 307 -27.28 19.31 14.45
C ASP A 307 -26.46 20.42 13.79
N GLU A 308 -26.87 21.67 13.98
CA GLU A 308 -26.15 22.84 13.50
C GLU A 308 -24.77 22.98 14.15
N GLU A 309 -24.68 22.74 15.46
CA GLU A 309 -23.42 22.77 16.20
C GLU A 309 -22.48 21.63 15.77
N LYS A 310 -23.01 20.42 15.51
CA LYS A 310 -22.25 19.27 15.00
C LYS A 310 -21.64 19.59 13.63
N VAL A 311 -22.44 20.12 12.72
CA VAL A 311 -22.01 20.52 11.36
C VAL A 311 -20.95 21.62 11.43
N ALA A 312 -21.19 22.67 12.22
CA ALA A 312 -20.25 23.79 12.35
C ALA A 312 -18.89 23.33 12.92
N LEU A 313 -18.90 22.48 13.95
CA LEU A 313 -17.67 21.90 14.52
C LEU A 313 -16.94 21.01 13.51
N LEU A 314 -17.67 20.20 12.76
CA LEU A 314 -17.09 19.32 11.73
C LEU A 314 -16.35 20.14 10.67
N GLU A 315 -16.97 21.19 10.15
CA GLU A 315 -16.38 22.09 9.14
C GLU A 315 -15.16 22.83 9.69
N GLU A 316 -15.21 23.30 10.94
CA GLU A 316 -14.04 23.87 11.61
C GLU A 316 -12.87 22.89 11.63
N LYS A 317 -13.11 21.65 12.07
CA LYS A 317 -12.07 20.61 12.21
C LYS A 317 -11.56 20.11 10.87
N LYS A 318 -12.42 20.06 9.85
CA LYS A 318 -12.04 19.80 8.47
C LYS A 318 -11.08 20.88 7.95
N GLY A 319 -11.43 22.15 8.14
CA GLY A 319 -10.57 23.27 7.74
C GLY A 319 -9.22 23.29 8.47
N GLU A 320 -9.16 22.88 9.75
CA GLU A 320 -7.90 22.68 10.46
C GLU A 320 -7.06 21.57 9.81
N ARG A 321 -7.66 20.42 9.48
CA ARG A 321 -7.01 19.29 8.82
C ARG A 321 -6.41 19.69 7.48
N GLU A 322 -7.19 20.32 6.61
CA GLU A 322 -6.76 20.78 5.30
C GLU A 322 -5.58 21.76 5.38
N ARG A 323 -5.61 22.67 6.36
CA ARG A 323 -4.51 23.60 6.60
C ARG A 323 -3.21 22.88 6.99
N TYR A 324 -3.27 21.88 7.86
CA TYR A 324 -2.06 21.11 8.25
C TYR A 324 -1.56 20.24 7.10
N GLN A 325 -2.46 19.56 6.38
CA GLN A 325 -2.11 18.78 5.19
C GLN A 325 -1.42 19.63 4.14
N LYS A 326 -1.94 20.83 3.87
CA LYS A 326 -1.33 21.78 2.94
C LYS A 326 0.07 22.21 3.39
N LYS A 327 0.25 22.49 4.68
CA LYS A 327 1.56 22.87 5.22
C LYS A 327 2.59 21.75 5.09
N ILE A 328 2.21 20.52 5.39
CA ILE A 328 3.08 19.35 5.20
C ILE A 328 3.42 19.18 3.72
N ALA A 329 2.45 19.31 2.81
CA ALA A 329 2.67 19.18 1.38
C ALA A 329 3.64 20.26 0.82
N GLU A 330 3.49 21.53 1.25
CA GLU A 330 4.41 22.61 0.90
C GLU A 330 5.85 22.28 1.35
N LEU A 331 6.02 21.90 2.62
CA LEU A 331 7.33 21.53 3.17
C LEU A 331 7.92 20.26 2.54
N ALA A 332 7.08 19.32 2.13
CA ALA A 332 7.53 18.11 1.43
C ALA A 332 8.18 18.42 0.08
N VAL A 333 7.70 19.42 -0.65
CA VAL A 333 8.31 19.89 -1.90
C VAL A 333 9.70 20.50 -1.62
N GLU A 334 9.78 21.38 -0.62
CA GLU A 334 11.06 21.99 -0.22
C GLU A 334 12.08 20.93 0.25
N ARG A 335 11.62 19.97 1.04
CA ARG A 335 12.40 18.82 1.48
C ARG A 335 12.95 18.03 0.30
N GLN A 336 12.11 17.71 -0.69
CA GLN A 336 12.54 16.94 -1.87
C GLN A 336 13.55 17.72 -2.71
N ASN A 337 13.37 19.02 -2.87
CA ASN A 337 14.32 19.89 -3.57
C ASN A 337 15.67 19.93 -2.85
N TYR A 338 15.66 20.03 -1.52
CA TYR A 338 16.86 19.98 -0.70
C TYR A 338 17.61 18.64 -0.85
N ILE A 339 16.89 17.51 -0.72
CA ILE A 339 17.46 16.17 -0.89
C ILE A 339 18.08 16.02 -2.29
N THR A 340 17.40 16.48 -3.33
CA THR A 340 17.90 16.43 -4.71
C THR A 340 19.19 17.25 -4.87
N ALA A 341 19.22 18.45 -4.31
CA ALA A 341 20.39 19.31 -4.34
C ALA A 341 21.59 18.73 -3.56
N GLU A 342 21.33 18.11 -2.39
CA GLU A 342 22.38 17.46 -1.59
C GLU A 342 22.93 16.20 -2.29
N LYS A 343 22.07 15.39 -2.90
CA LYS A 343 22.51 14.23 -3.70
C LYS A 343 23.39 14.65 -4.87
N ALA A 344 23.06 15.75 -5.54
CA ALA A 344 23.88 16.26 -6.66
C ALA A 344 25.30 16.72 -6.25
N LYS A 345 25.50 17.10 -4.97
CA LYS A 345 26.82 17.50 -4.44
C LYS A 345 27.68 16.29 -4.04
N ARG A 346 27.09 15.14 -3.83
CA ARG A 346 27.75 13.95 -3.28
C ARG A 346 27.90 12.88 -4.35
N THR A 347 29.08 12.67 -4.84
CA THR A 347 29.40 11.63 -5.85
C THR A 347 29.31 10.21 -5.30
N ASP A 348 29.41 10.05 -3.97
CA ASP A 348 29.27 8.78 -3.25
C ASP A 348 27.79 8.34 -3.09
N LEU A 349 26.86 9.29 -3.03
CA LEU A 349 25.41 9.02 -2.91
C LEU A 349 24.72 8.80 -4.26
N SER A 350 25.38 9.09 -5.37
CA SER A 350 24.81 8.86 -6.72
C SER A 350 24.63 7.38 -7.06
N LYS A 351 25.18 6.48 -6.24
CA LYS A 351 25.05 5.02 -6.41
C LYS A 351 23.85 4.41 -5.67
N ASP A 352 23.36 5.03 -4.58
CA ASP A 352 22.14 4.57 -3.89
C ASP A 352 20.91 5.21 -4.54
N ASP A 353 20.55 4.71 -5.72
CA ASP A 353 19.45 5.24 -6.52
C ASP A 353 18.22 4.33 -6.49
N PHE A 354 18.09 3.47 -5.45
CA PHE A 354 16.96 2.56 -5.31
C PHE A 354 15.63 3.33 -5.35
N GLY A 355 15.50 4.41 -4.57
CA GLY A 355 14.28 5.21 -4.54
C GLY A 355 13.97 5.83 -5.91
N THR A 356 14.96 6.43 -6.57
CA THR A 356 14.78 7.02 -7.90
C THR A 356 14.48 5.96 -8.95
N SER A 357 15.15 4.81 -8.90
CA SER A 357 14.92 3.72 -9.84
C SER A 357 13.53 3.10 -9.70
N VAL A 358 13.08 2.83 -8.46
CA VAL A 358 11.74 2.29 -8.19
C VAL A 358 10.66 3.30 -8.59
N ASN A 359 10.86 4.57 -8.26
CA ASN A 359 9.93 5.65 -8.61
C ASN A 359 9.87 5.84 -10.14
N GLY A 360 11.01 5.77 -10.81
CA GLY A 360 11.08 5.81 -12.28
C GLY A 360 10.31 4.66 -12.92
N SER A 361 10.46 3.44 -12.42
CA SER A 361 9.73 2.25 -12.87
C SER A 361 8.23 2.40 -12.65
N LEU A 362 7.82 2.76 -11.41
CA LEU A 362 6.43 3.00 -11.07
C LEU A 362 5.79 4.02 -12.00
N MET A 363 6.43 5.19 -12.14
CA MET A 363 5.91 6.28 -12.98
C MET A 363 5.86 5.92 -14.45
N LYS A 364 6.84 5.16 -14.97
CA LYS A 364 6.82 4.66 -16.33
C LYS A 364 5.57 3.81 -16.59
N ARG A 365 5.30 2.82 -15.73
CA ARG A 365 4.13 1.93 -15.86
C ARG A 365 2.81 2.69 -15.66
N ALA A 366 2.78 3.59 -14.70
CA ALA A 366 1.62 4.44 -14.45
C ALA A 366 1.28 5.32 -15.68
N LYS A 367 2.28 5.95 -16.29
CA LYS A 367 2.10 6.79 -17.50
C LYS A 367 1.63 6.00 -18.72
N GLU A 368 2.12 4.76 -18.91
CA GLU A 368 1.70 3.88 -20.00
C GLU A 368 0.18 3.63 -20.02
N ILE A 369 -0.48 3.70 -18.87
CA ILE A 369 -1.93 3.48 -18.70
C ILE A 369 -2.70 4.75 -18.29
N GLY A 370 -2.06 5.91 -18.44
CA GLY A 370 -2.72 7.23 -18.36
C GLY A 370 -2.74 7.90 -16.98
N TYR A 371 -1.96 7.39 -16.00
CA TYR A 371 -1.75 8.12 -14.75
C TYR A 371 -0.71 9.24 -14.92
N GLN A 372 -0.81 10.25 -14.07
CA GLN A 372 0.10 11.39 -14.01
C GLN A 372 0.53 11.63 -12.56
N LYS A 373 1.62 12.35 -12.34
CA LYS A 373 1.98 12.82 -11.01
C LYS A 373 1.22 14.10 -10.69
N GLU A 374 0.80 14.28 -9.44
CA GLU A 374 -0.02 15.39 -8.93
C GLU A 374 0.44 16.79 -9.40
N ASN A 375 1.75 16.99 -9.57
CA ASN A 375 2.34 18.28 -9.94
C ASN A 375 2.74 18.37 -11.42
N GLU A 376 2.44 17.37 -12.24
CA GLU A 376 2.64 17.48 -13.70
C GLU A 376 1.43 18.23 -14.29
N SER A 377 1.58 19.54 -14.55
CA SER A 377 0.55 20.34 -15.17
C SER A 377 0.12 19.77 -16.53
N THR A 378 -1.19 19.75 -16.76
CA THR A 378 -1.79 19.41 -18.05
C THR A 378 -1.54 20.52 -19.09
N ASP A 379 -0.30 20.88 -19.36
CA ASP A 379 0.05 21.63 -20.54
C ASP A 379 0.08 20.69 -21.74
N THR A 380 -1.11 20.34 -22.21
CA THR A 380 -1.28 19.82 -23.56
C THR A 380 -1.27 21.03 -24.50
N PRO A 381 -0.29 21.16 -25.39
CA PRO A 381 -0.39 22.18 -26.45
C PRO A 381 -1.64 21.92 -27.29
N LYS A 382 -2.47 22.96 -27.45
CA LYS A 382 -3.60 22.95 -28.36
C LYS A 382 -3.14 22.85 -29.81
#